data_0cbd1d1ddb4d03f684383e6ff0346a96
#
_entry.id   0cbd1d1ddb4d03f684383e6ff0346a96
#
_cell.length_a   1.000
_cell.length_b   1.000
_cell.length_c   1.000
_cell.angle_alpha   90.00
_cell.angle_beta   90.00
_cell.angle_gamma   90.00
#
_symmetry.space_group_name_H-M   'P 1'
#
loop_
_entity.id
_entity.type
_entity.pdbx_description
1 polymer ?
#
loop_
_entity_poly.entity_id
_entity_poly.type
_entity_poly.pdbx_seq_one_letter_code
_entity_poly.pdbx_strand_id
1 'polypeptide(L)'
;MPSTESSAPPATPAPAEGERPPLKLDVVVENVSTCERRVKVSIPRDDIDRYHEEAIGDLMPTALLPGFRPGRAPRRLVGSRFKTELSDQIRSKLVTDALTQVSEGQKLAPISEPDLDLAAVLLPDDGPMTFEFSIEVRPEFDLPNWKGLSIRRPMREITDEDVEEAIGNLLRERGRFVPHTGAPKAGDLLVADLHFLDGDTVLSHGHEMEIVVRPKLSLADAELDGFDGLVKDARSGTTVTATVRVSDEAAVEELRGKDVTMELKVLDVKRHELPTLTPALLEELGGFESEEQLRDAVRRQLEQRLAWHRRRQVRQQVAAALTASAGWDLPPALLKRQAQRELERAILELRRSGFDDDAIRRHVNELRQTVMASTARALKEHFILERIAEDESIADTSADYDEEIRAIAVQSGESPRRVRASLERRGLMDVLRNQIIERKTIDLVTSHATFQDVPFEFEKADTEAIDHAVCGSVVGAEEIPTATVAEPLPAGRRP
;
A
#
# COMPACT_ATOMS: atom_id res chain seq x y z
N MET A 1 -46.08 41.47 43.44
CA MET A 1 -46.80 40.79 42.34
C MET A 1 -45.85 40.74 41.18
N PRO A 2 -45.25 39.60 40.83
CA PRO A 2 -44.39 39.46 39.67
C PRO A 2 -45.24 39.10 38.43
N SER A 3 -44.97 39.76 37.36
CA SER A 3 -45.57 39.60 36.05
C SER A 3 -45.10 38.30 35.40
N THR A 4 -46.03 37.45 35.00
CA THR A 4 -45.81 36.24 34.20
C THR A 4 -45.56 36.63 32.76
N GLU A 5 -44.31 36.50 32.30
CA GLU A 5 -43.97 36.48 30.86
C GLU A 5 -44.25 35.09 30.29
N SER A 6 -45.23 35.06 29.41
CA SER A 6 -45.56 33.90 28.58
C SER A 6 -44.48 33.71 27.51
N SER A 7 -43.66 32.68 27.66
CA SER A 7 -42.73 32.26 26.62
C SER A 7 -43.48 31.51 25.52
N ALA A 8 -43.59 32.14 24.35
CA ALA A 8 -44.03 31.48 23.13
C ALA A 8 -42.94 30.50 22.63
N PRO A 9 -43.28 29.33 22.05
CA PRO A 9 -42.30 28.40 21.50
C PRO A 9 -41.57 29.04 20.30
N PRO A 10 -40.28 28.71 20.09
CA PRO A 10 -39.53 29.27 18.97
C PRO A 10 -40.20 28.86 17.64
N ALA A 11 -40.43 29.85 16.79
CA ALA A 11 -40.93 29.67 15.45
C ALA A 11 -39.92 28.86 14.64
N THR A 12 -40.35 27.78 14.01
CA THR A 12 -39.62 27.02 13.01
C THR A 12 -39.17 28.00 11.91
N PRO A 13 -37.89 28.04 11.52
CA PRO A 13 -37.46 28.92 10.44
C PRO A 13 -38.22 28.56 9.15
N ALA A 14 -38.77 29.53 8.49
CA ALA A 14 -39.38 29.36 7.18
C ALA A 14 -38.30 28.90 6.17
N PRO A 15 -38.60 27.94 5.26
CA PRO A 15 -37.67 27.49 4.24
C PRO A 15 -37.23 28.67 3.38
N ALA A 16 -35.93 28.72 3.07
CA ALA A 16 -35.35 29.70 2.17
C ALA A 16 -36.02 29.60 0.78
N GLU A 17 -36.29 30.74 0.16
CA GLU A 17 -36.89 30.81 -1.18
C GLU A 17 -36.00 30.03 -2.18
N GLY A 18 -36.47 28.84 -2.61
CA GLY A 18 -35.77 27.98 -3.58
C GLY A 18 -35.64 26.50 -3.21
N GLU A 19 -35.84 26.09 -1.95
CA GLU A 19 -35.81 24.68 -1.56
C GLU A 19 -37.13 23.99 -1.91
N ARG A 20 -37.01 22.92 -2.72
CA ARG A 20 -38.14 22.05 -3.04
C ARG A 20 -38.64 21.34 -1.79
N PRO A 21 -39.97 21.15 -1.63
CA PRO A 21 -40.48 20.33 -0.55
C PRO A 21 -39.92 18.90 -0.70
N PRO A 22 -39.49 18.25 0.40
CA PRO A 22 -38.94 16.88 0.38
C PRO A 22 -39.96 15.91 -0.24
N LEU A 23 -39.42 14.84 -0.88
CA LEU A 23 -40.25 13.77 -1.42
C LEU A 23 -40.89 12.97 -0.28
N LYS A 24 -42.12 12.51 -0.47
CA LYS A 24 -42.77 11.59 0.45
C LYS A 24 -42.38 10.15 0.11
N LEU A 25 -41.21 9.76 0.59
CA LEU A 25 -40.64 8.45 0.28
C LEU A 25 -41.17 7.38 1.26
N ASP A 26 -41.56 6.23 0.72
CA ASP A 26 -41.73 5.00 1.50
C ASP A 26 -40.48 4.17 1.25
N VAL A 27 -39.68 3.95 2.32
CA VAL A 27 -38.34 3.36 2.24
C VAL A 27 -38.30 2.11 3.09
N VAL A 28 -37.98 0.99 2.46
CA VAL A 28 -37.72 -0.29 3.15
C VAL A 28 -36.26 -0.64 2.99
N VAL A 29 -35.55 -0.78 4.11
CA VAL A 29 -34.13 -1.15 4.15
C VAL A 29 -34.01 -2.59 4.63
N GLU A 30 -33.42 -3.45 3.81
CA GLU A 30 -33.09 -4.82 4.13
C GLU A 30 -31.58 -4.97 4.35
N ASN A 31 -31.18 -5.56 5.47
CA ASN A 31 -29.79 -5.88 5.76
C ASN A 31 -29.41 -7.19 5.05
N VAL A 32 -28.67 -7.10 3.95
CA VAL A 32 -28.20 -8.26 3.21
C VAL A 32 -26.95 -8.87 3.88
N SER A 33 -26.03 -8.00 4.31
CA SER A 33 -24.82 -8.37 5.05
C SER A 33 -24.44 -7.27 6.07
N THR A 34 -23.34 -7.46 6.78
CA THR A 34 -22.78 -6.44 7.70
C THR A 34 -22.47 -5.12 7.01
N CYS A 35 -22.17 -5.15 5.71
CA CYS A 35 -21.71 -4.01 4.93
C CYS A 35 -22.60 -3.69 3.73
N GLU A 36 -23.68 -4.45 3.47
CA GLU A 36 -24.54 -4.27 2.31
C GLU A 36 -25.98 -4.10 2.76
N ARG A 37 -26.62 -3.05 2.24
CA ARG A 37 -28.04 -2.76 2.43
C ARG A 37 -28.71 -2.79 1.09
N ARG A 38 -29.85 -3.46 1.00
CA ARG A 38 -30.78 -3.36 -0.13
C ARG A 38 -31.88 -2.40 0.25
N VAL A 39 -32.05 -1.36 -0.53
CA VAL A 39 -33.02 -0.31 -0.28
C VAL A 39 -34.07 -0.33 -1.37
N LYS A 40 -35.31 -0.48 -0.96
CA LYS A 40 -36.49 -0.35 -1.84
C LYS A 40 -37.15 0.97 -1.55
N VAL A 41 -37.32 1.78 -2.59
CA VAL A 41 -37.90 3.11 -2.51
C VAL A 41 -39.17 3.13 -3.32
N SER A 42 -40.22 3.70 -2.74
CA SER A 42 -41.51 3.98 -3.42
C SER A 42 -41.80 5.47 -3.35
N ILE A 43 -41.99 6.08 -4.53
CA ILE A 43 -42.34 7.50 -4.70
C ILE A 43 -43.81 7.59 -5.06
N PRO A 44 -44.65 8.31 -4.28
CA PRO A 44 -46.07 8.43 -4.55
C PRO A 44 -46.35 9.25 -5.82
N ARG A 45 -47.51 9.03 -6.41
CA ARG A 45 -47.90 9.67 -7.64
C ARG A 45 -47.95 11.20 -7.56
N ASP A 46 -48.35 11.74 -6.43
CA ASP A 46 -48.43 13.20 -6.21
C ASP A 46 -47.07 13.90 -6.44
N ASP A 47 -45.97 13.25 -5.99
CA ASP A 47 -44.65 13.78 -6.18
C ASP A 47 -44.20 13.65 -7.65
N ILE A 48 -44.53 12.53 -8.31
CA ILE A 48 -44.25 12.35 -9.73
C ILE A 48 -44.95 13.41 -10.57
N ASP A 49 -46.23 13.70 -10.29
CA ASP A 49 -47.02 14.70 -11.00
C ASP A 49 -46.46 16.12 -10.78
N ARG A 50 -45.95 16.41 -9.57
CA ARG A 50 -45.26 17.68 -9.30
C ARG A 50 -44.02 17.84 -10.17
N TYR A 51 -43.14 16.81 -10.26
CA TYR A 51 -41.94 16.84 -11.10
C TYR A 51 -42.27 16.92 -12.59
N HIS A 52 -43.39 16.29 -12.99
CA HIS A 52 -43.88 16.38 -14.36
C HIS A 52 -44.34 17.80 -14.72
N GLU A 53 -45.07 18.49 -13.81
CA GLU A 53 -45.50 19.87 -14.02
C GLU A 53 -44.30 20.84 -14.04
N GLU A 54 -43.31 20.65 -13.17
CA GLU A 54 -42.07 21.43 -13.18
C GLU A 54 -41.31 21.25 -14.50
N ALA A 55 -41.05 20.00 -14.91
CA ALA A 55 -40.29 19.69 -16.13
C ALA A 55 -40.97 20.26 -17.39
N ILE A 56 -42.31 20.20 -17.48
CA ILE A 56 -43.06 20.88 -18.57
C ILE A 56 -42.90 22.40 -18.47
N GLY A 57 -42.93 22.97 -17.24
CA GLY A 57 -42.70 24.38 -17.01
C GLY A 57 -41.37 24.88 -17.51
N ASP A 58 -40.31 24.11 -17.21
CA ASP A 58 -38.93 24.40 -17.62
C ASP A 58 -38.73 24.26 -19.15
N LEU A 59 -39.45 23.34 -19.79
CA LEU A 59 -39.36 23.11 -21.22
C LEU A 59 -40.15 24.13 -22.05
N MET A 60 -41.23 24.68 -21.48
CA MET A 60 -42.17 25.62 -22.17
C MET A 60 -41.47 26.79 -22.88
N PRO A 61 -40.49 27.51 -22.29
CA PRO A 61 -39.84 28.66 -22.91
C PRO A 61 -39.05 28.28 -24.18
N THR A 62 -38.48 27.07 -24.22
CA THR A 62 -37.55 26.60 -25.25
C THR A 62 -38.18 25.64 -26.26
N ALA A 63 -39.33 25.05 -25.95
CA ALA A 63 -40.00 24.06 -26.80
C ALA A 63 -40.41 24.64 -28.16
N LEU A 64 -39.88 24.04 -29.22
CA LEU A 64 -40.22 24.37 -30.61
C LEU A 64 -41.28 23.40 -31.13
N LEU A 65 -42.53 23.91 -31.28
CA LEU A 65 -43.60 23.15 -31.90
C LEU A 65 -44.04 23.82 -33.21
N PRO A 66 -44.26 23.04 -34.29
CA PRO A 66 -44.79 23.58 -35.55
C PRO A 66 -46.14 24.30 -35.32
N GLY A 67 -46.23 25.53 -35.79
CA GLY A 67 -47.44 26.36 -35.64
C GLY A 67 -47.52 27.19 -34.38
N PHE A 68 -46.56 27.10 -33.44
CA PHE A 68 -46.55 27.90 -32.22
C PHE A 68 -45.23 28.68 -32.07
N ARG A 69 -45.36 29.92 -31.58
CA ARG A 69 -44.17 30.70 -31.15
C ARG A 69 -43.60 30.09 -29.86
N PRO A 70 -42.26 30.04 -29.67
CA PRO A 70 -41.62 29.57 -28.42
C PRO A 70 -42.30 30.22 -27.20
N GLY A 71 -42.59 29.41 -26.17
CA GLY A 71 -43.29 29.84 -24.96
C GLY A 71 -44.82 30.01 -25.06
N ARG A 72 -45.45 29.77 -26.23
CA ARG A 72 -46.89 29.93 -26.42
C ARG A 72 -47.65 28.65 -26.79
N ALA A 73 -46.98 27.54 -26.86
CA ALA A 73 -47.59 26.23 -27.09
C ALA A 73 -48.41 25.77 -25.87
N PRO A 74 -49.58 25.12 -26.06
CA PRO A 74 -50.31 24.51 -24.94
C PRO A 74 -49.49 23.45 -24.22
N ARG A 75 -49.45 23.48 -22.88
CA ARG A 75 -48.72 22.55 -22.05
C ARG A 75 -48.95 21.09 -22.42
N ARG A 76 -50.20 20.71 -22.70
CA ARG A 76 -50.59 19.36 -23.09
C ARG A 76 -49.96 18.89 -24.39
N LEU A 77 -49.75 19.78 -25.37
CA LEU A 77 -49.07 19.45 -26.63
C LEU A 77 -47.56 19.32 -26.44
N VAL A 78 -46.94 20.16 -25.59
CA VAL A 78 -45.51 20.05 -25.22
C VAL A 78 -45.28 18.73 -24.54
N GLY A 79 -46.05 18.39 -23.51
CA GLY A 79 -45.93 17.12 -22.77
C GLY A 79 -46.09 15.88 -23.68
N SER A 80 -47.09 15.92 -24.62
CA SER A 80 -47.28 14.81 -25.53
C SER A 80 -46.15 14.65 -26.57
N ARG A 81 -45.64 15.79 -27.08
CA ARG A 81 -44.54 15.77 -28.09
C ARG A 81 -43.22 15.35 -27.56
N PHE A 82 -42.88 15.72 -26.34
CA PHE A 82 -41.62 15.47 -25.68
C PHE A 82 -41.75 14.40 -24.56
N LYS A 83 -42.77 13.52 -24.63
CA LYS A 83 -43.08 12.53 -23.57
C LYS A 83 -41.86 11.71 -23.17
N THR A 84 -41.12 11.18 -24.13
CA THR A 84 -39.95 10.31 -23.87
C THR A 84 -38.84 11.08 -23.17
N GLU A 85 -38.49 12.26 -23.71
CA GLU A 85 -37.41 13.11 -23.19
C GLU A 85 -37.75 13.62 -21.76
N LEU A 86 -38.99 14.04 -21.54
CA LEU A 86 -39.50 14.42 -20.24
C LEU A 86 -39.50 13.26 -19.25
N SER A 87 -39.94 12.07 -19.68
CA SER A 87 -39.94 10.88 -18.82
C SER A 87 -38.54 10.50 -18.36
N ASP A 88 -37.53 10.55 -19.24
CA ASP A 88 -36.15 10.25 -18.89
C ASP A 88 -35.53 11.29 -17.95
N GLN A 89 -35.84 12.57 -18.19
CA GLN A 89 -35.38 13.68 -17.33
C GLN A 89 -36.03 13.61 -15.93
N ILE A 90 -37.34 13.38 -15.87
CA ILE A 90 -38.08 13.25 -14.60
C ILE A 90 -37.57 12.04 -13.81
N ARG A 91 -37.45 10.89 -14.49
CA ARG A 91 -36.92 9.67 -13.87
C ARG A 91 -35.55 9.90 -13.22
N SER A 92 -34.58 10.46 -13.98
CA SER A 92 -33.25 10.73 -13.47
C SER A 92 -33.25 11.68 -12.28
N LYS A 93 -34.08 12.74 -12.33
CA LYS A 93 -34.16 13.73 -11.27
C LYS A 93 -34.80 13.15 -9.99
N LEU A 94 -35.92 12.41 -10.14
CA LEU A 94 -36.58 11.74 -9.02
C LEU A 94 -35.67 10.73 -8.32
N VAL A 95 -34.91 9.94 -9.09
CA VAL A 95 -33.94 8.97 -8.54
C VAL A 95 -32.84 9.69 -7.79
N THR A 96 -32.25 10.75 -8.36
CA THR A 96 -31.16 11.49 -7.71
C THR A 96 -31.64 12.16 -6.40
N ASP A 97 -32.77 12.82 -6.43
CA ASP A 97 -33.34 13.52 -5.25
C ASP A 97 -33.75 12.49 -4.18
N ALA A 98 -34.31 11.34 -4.58
CA ALA A 98 -34.66 10.26 -3.67
C ALA A 98 -33.44 9.61 -3.03
N LEU A 99 -32.35 9.33 -3.78
CA LEU A 99 -31.09 8.77 -3.25
C LEU A 99 -30.48 9.72 -2.21
N THR A 100 -30.43 11.02 -2.50
CA THR A 100 -29.94 12.03 -1.56
C THR A 100 -30.75 12.03 -0.26
N GLN A 101 -32.09 12.09 -0.38
CA GLN A 101 -32.97 12.13 0.78
C GLN A 101 -32.93 10.82 1.60
N VAL A 102 -32.81 9.65 0.95
CA VAL A 102 -32.64 8.35 1.63
C VAL A 102 -31.34 8.29 2.40
N SER A 103 -30.24 8.73 1.77
CA SER A 103 -28.92 8.74 2.41
C SER A 103 -28.91 9.60 3.69
N GLU A 104 -29.51 10.80 3.64
CA GLU A 104 -29.63 11.72 4.77
C GLU A 104 -30.60 11.20 5.84
N GLY A 105 -31.78 10.73 5.40
CA GLY A 105 -32.86 10.32 6.30
C GLY A 105 -32.61 9.04 7.07
N GLN A 106 -31.95 8.07 6.45
CA GLN A 106 -31.62 6.76 7.05
C GLN A 106 -30.25 6.74 7.75
N LYS A 107 -29.50 7.87 7.75
CA LYS A 107 -28.15 7.96 8.29
C LYS A 107 -27.23 6.87 7.77
N LEU A 108 -27.43 6.46 6.53
CA LEU A 108 -26.55 5.51 5.89
C LEU A 108 -25.19 6.18 5.70
N ALA A 109 -24.13 5.49 6.11
CA ALA A 109 -22.75 5.92 5.87
C ALA A 109 -22.20 5.17 4.63
N PRO A 110 -22.48 5.66 3.41
CA PRO A 110 -22.12 4.98 2.19
C PRO A 110 -20.58 4.98 2.01
N ILE A 111 -20.04 3.84 1.60
CA ILE A 111 -18.62 3.68 1.23
C ILE A 111 -18.47 3.81 -0.29
N SER A 112 -19.51 3.52 -1.05
CA SER A 112 -19.51 3.54 -2.51
C SER A 112 -20.79 4.18 -3.04
N GLU A 113 -20.76 4.53 -4.33
CA GLU A 113 -21.98 4.92 -5.04
C GLU A 113 -22.99 3.77 -5.04
N PRO A 114 -24.31 4.07 -4.93
CA PRO A 114 -25.35 3.06 -5.01
C PRO A 114 -25.29 2.30 -6.32
N ASP A 115 -25.40 0.97 -6.27
CA ASP A 115 -25.51 0.13 -7.45
C ASP A 115 -26.97 0.09 -7.90
N LEU A 116 -27.28 0.91 -8.91
CA LEU A 116 -28.61 1.09 -9.47
C LEU A 116 -28.56 1.08 -10.99
N ASP A 117 -29.31 0.16 -11.61
CA ASP A 117 -29.55 0.20 -13.05
C ASP A 117 -30.66 1.21 -13.38
N LEU A 118 -30.26 2.44 -13.72
CA LEU A 118 -31.20 3.49 -14.13
C LEU A 118 -32.04 3.11 -15.35
N ALA A 119 -31.58 2.21 -16.22
CA ALA A 119 -32.33 1.76 -17.38
C ALA A 119 -33.47 0.80 -17.00
N ALA A 120 -33.32 0.07 -15.92
CA ALA A 120 -34.34 -0.83 -15.39
C ALA A 120 -35.45 -0.11 -14.61
N VAL A 121 -35.20 1.13 -14.17
CA VAL A 121 -36.20 1.93 -13.43
C VAL A 121 -37.24 2.50 -14.40
N LEU A 122 -38.49 2.09 -14.23
CA LEU A 122 -39.58 2.54 -15.07
C LEU A 122 -40.36 3.66 -14.38
N LEU A 123 -40.69 4.73 -15.13
CA LEU A 123 -41.63 5.76 -14.69
C LEU A 123 -43.03 5.29 -15.09
N PRO A 124 -43.91 4.90 -14.15
CA PRO A 124 -45.23 4.40 -14.49
C PRO A 124 -46.14 5.55 -14.97
N ASP A 125 -47.04 5.25 -15.93
CA ASP A 125 -48.06 6.22 -16.34
C ASP A 125 -49.12 6.45 -15.22
N ASP A 126 -49.38 5.42 -14.38
CA ASP A 126 -50.26 5.46 -13.22
C ASP A 126 -49.66 4.74 -12.02
N GLY A 127 -49.92 5.22 -10.80
CA GLY A 127 -49.43 4.63 -9.55
C GLY A 127 -48.05 5.13 -9.10
N PRO A 128 -47.53 4.55 -8.03
CA PRO A 128 -46.23 4.95 -7.47
C PRO A 128 -45.06 4.42 -8.32
N MET A 129 -43.96 5.16 -8.35
CA MET A 129 -42.70 4.71 -8.94
C MET A 129 -41.92 3.95 -7.88
N THR A 130 -41.53 2.71 -8.20
CA THR A 130 -40.74 1.88 -7.29
C THR A 130 -39.44 1.47 -7.94
N PHE A 131 -38.34 1.51 -7.16
CA PHE A 131 -37.05 1.00 -7.59
C PHE A 131 -36.28 0.45 -6.39
N GLU A 132 -35.32 -0.41 -6.67
CA GLU A 132 -34.45 -1.03 -5.69
C GLU A 132 -33.00 -0.75 -6.06
N PHE A 133 -32.16 -0.55 -5.04
CA PHE A 133 -30.73 -0.41 -5.21
C PHE A 133 -29.98 -1.06 -4.04
N SER A 134 -28.76 -1.52 -4.31
CA SER A 134 -27.84 -1.97 -3.29
C SER A 134 -26.84 -0.86 -2.97
N ILE A 135 -26.55 -0.68 -1.69
CA ILE A 135 -25.59 0.29 -1.21
C ILE A 135 -24.63 -0.37 -0.21
N GLU A 136 -23.34 -0.14 -0.41
CA GLU A 136 -22.34 -0.57 0.54
C GLU A 136 -22.19 0.49 1.64
N VAL A 137 -22.32 0.04 2.88
CA VAL A 137 -22.23 0.90 4.07
C VAL A 137 -21.05 0.47 4.93
N ARG A 138 -20.60 1.35 5.81
CA ARG A 138 -19.58 0.99 6.82
C ARG A 138 -20.08 -0.20 7.64
N PRO A 139 -19.17 -1.18 7.91
CA PRO A 139 -19.53 -2.34 8.71
C PRO A 139 -19.91 -1.92 10.13
N GLU A 140 -21.01 -2.48 10.64
CA GLU A 140 -21.35 -2.41 12.04
C GLU A 140 -20.75 -3.63 12.73
N PHE A 141 -19.81 -3.42 13.64
CA PHE A 141 -19.13 -4.46 14.39
C PHE A 141 -18.81 -3.99 15.80
N ASP A 142 -18.69 -4.94 16.72
CA ASP A 142 -18.20 -4.68 18.06
C ASP A 142 -16.69 -4.45 18.02
N LEU A 143 -16.24 -3.37 18.64
CA LEU A 143 -14.82 -3.07 18.71
C LEU A 143 -14.07 -4.18 19.47
N PRO A 144 -12.92 -4.63 18.95
CA PRO A 144 -12.05 -5.52 19.69
C PRO A 144 -11.54 -4.83 20.96
N ASN A 145 -11.18 -5.62 21.96
CA ASN A 145 -10.53 -5.06 23.16
C ASN A 145 -9.12 -4.58 22.76
N TRP A 146 -9.00 -3.29 22.47
CA TRP A 146 -7.75 -2.67 22.04
C TRP A 146 -6.90 -2.14 23.22
N LYS A 147 -7.47 -2.05 24.45
CA LYS A 147 -6.75 -1.61 25.65
C LYS A 147 -6.00 -2.79 26.27
N GLY A 148 -4.72 -2.59 26.59
CA GLY A 148 -3.90 -3.62 27.24
C GLY A 148 -3.36 -4.70 26.29
N LEU A 149 -3.23 -4.43 25.00
CA LEU A 149 -2.59 -5.35 24.06
C LEU A 149 -1.16 -5.67 24.48
N SER A 150 -0.79 -6.96 24.45
CA SER A 150 0.58 -7.39 24.70
C SER A 150 1.40 -7.30 23.43
N ILE A 151 2.39 -6.41 23.41
CA ILE A 151 3.19 -6.09 22.23
C ILE A 151 4.66 -6.34 22.54
N ARG A 152 5.34 -7.13 21.69
CA ARG A 152 6.77 -7.34 21.75
C ARG A 152 7.49 -6.13 21.14
N ARG A 153 8.32 -5.47 21.95
CA ARG A 153 9.07 -4.30 21.57
C ARG A 153 10.55 -4.66 21.42
N PRO A 154 11.14 -4.53 20.21
CA PRO A 154 12.56 -4.77 20.03
C PRO A 154 13.36 -3.70 20.77
N MET A 155 14.28 -4.16 21.62
CA MET A 155 15.17 -3.31 22.42
C MET A 155 16.61 -3.75 22.22
N ARG A 156 17.48 -2.79 21.98
CA ARG A 156 18.93 -2.97 21.96
C ARG A 156 19.58 -1.66 22.40
N GLU A 157 20.58 -1.74 23.20
CA GLU A 157 21.48 -0.65 23.46
C GLU A 157 22.57 -0.65 22.38
N ILE A 158 22.78 0.47 21.70
CA ILE A 158 23.81 0.58 20.67
C ILE A 158 25.16 0.70 21.34
N THR A 159 25.97 -0.32 21.18
CA THR A 159 27.33 -0.39 21.74
C THR A 159 28.36 0.23 20.82
N ASP A 160 29.57 0.51 21.35
CA ASP A 160 30.70 0.96 20.53
C ASP A 160 31.10 -0.10 19.51
N GLU A 161 30.92 -1.38 19.81
CA GLU A 161 31.18 -2.50 18.90
C GLU A 161 30.22 -2.44 17.69
N ASP A 162 28.93 -2.12 17.90
CA ASP A 162 27.96 -1.93 16.82
C ASP A 162 28.37 -0.78 15.89
N VAL A 163 28.87 0.30 16.47
CA VAL A 163 29.35 1.46 15.71
C VAL A 163 30.59 1.09 14.88
N GLU A 164 31.58 0.41 15.48
CA GLU A 164 32.77 -0.06 14.76
C GLU A 164 32.43 -1.03 13.64
N GLU A 165 31.50 -1.97 13.88
CA GLU A 165 31.02 -2.90 12.85
C GLU A 165 30.33 -2.15 11.69
N ALA A 166 29.50 -1.16 11.99
CA ALA A 166 28.84 -0.33 10.98
C ALA A 166 29.83 0.53 10.17
N ILE A 167 30.85 1.10 10.82
CA ILE A 167 31.94 1.80 10.14
C ILE A 167 32.74 0.82 9.29
N GLY A 168 33.04 -0.36 9.81
CA GLY A 168 33.70 -1.43 9.05
C GLY A 168 32.93 -1.80 7.77
N ASN A 169 31.59 -1.89 7.83
CA ASN A 169 30.74 -2.13 6.66
C ASN A 169 30.82 -0.97 5.65
N LEU A 170 30.77 0.27 6.13
CA LEU A 170 30.89 1.46 5.29
C LEU A 170 32.28 1.53 4.58
N LEU A 171 33.35 1.12 5.27
CA LEU A 171 34.68 1.06 4.69
C LEU A 171 34.82 -0.10 3.70
N ARG A 172 34.13 -1.23 3.92
CA ARG A 172 34.11 -2.35 2.96
C ARG A 172 33.52 -1.93 1.62
N GLU A 173 32.50 -1.13 1.59
CA GLU A 173 31.92 -0.59 0.34
C GLU A 173 32.91 0.25 -0.47
N ARG A 174 33.93 0.80 0.18
CA ARG A 174 35.00 1.63 -0.43
C ARG A 174 36.33 0.90 -0.53
N GLY A 175 36.38 -0.35 -0.07
CA GLY A 175 37.56 -1.21 -0.15
C GLY A 175 37.86 -1.65 -1.58
N ARG A 176 39.07 -2.21 -1.75
CA ARG A 176 39.49 -2.79 -3.01
C ARG A 176 40.01 -4.22 -2.78
N PHE A 177 39.79 -5.07 -3.75
CA PHE A 177 40.31 -6.41 -3.72
C PHE A 177 41.75 -6.45 -4.32
N VAL A 178 42.70 -6.96 -3.56
CA VAL A 178 44.11 -7.06 -3.95
C VAL A 178 44.52 -8.53 -3.93
N PRO A 179 45.25 -9.05 -4.96
CA PRO A 179 45.71 -10.42 -4.98
C PRO A 179 46.48 -10.79 -3.73
N HIS A 180 46.15 -11.96 -3.14
CA HIS A 180 46.75 -12.43 -1.89
C HIS A 180 47.12 -13.93 -2.01
N THR A 181 48.33 -14.27 -1.63
CA THR A 181 48.83 -15.66 -1.71
C THR A 181 48.57 -16.53 -0.47
N GLY A 182 47.97 -15.93 0.57
CA GLY A 182 47.64 -16.62 1.82
C GLY A 182 46.26 -17.22 1.84
N ALA A 183 45.87 -17.83 2.96
CA ALA A 183 44.53 -18.31 3.20
C ALA A 183 43.53 -17.17 3.30
N PRO A 184 42.28 -17.33 2.79
CA PRO A 184 41.25 -16.30 2.82
C PRO A 184 40.74 -16.07 4.24
N LYS A 185 40.27 -14.85 4.49
CA LYS A 185 39.55 -14.47 5.69
C LYS A 185 38.12 -14.07 5.33
N ALA A 186 37.24 -14.00 6.32
CA ALA A 186 35.90 -13.47 6.14
C ALA A 186 35.93 -12.06 5.48
N GLY A 187 35.22 -11.88 4.39
CA GLY A 187 35.21 -10.69 3.58
C GLY A 187 36.21 -10.64 2.42
N ASP A 188 37.15 -11.61 2.31
CA ASP A 188 38.02 -11.74 1.13
C ASP A 188 37.21 -12.28 -0.07
N LEU A 189 37.68 -12.03 -1.29
CA LEU A 189 37.07 -12.52 -2.52
C LEU A 189 37.85 -13.75 -3.01
N LEU A 190 37.13 -14.83 -3.27
CA LEU A 190 37.64 -16.01 -3.96
C LEU A 190 37.25 -15.97 -5.43
N VAL A 191 38.17 -16.26 -6.31
CA VAL A 191 37.89 -16.64 -7.69
C VAL A 191 37.99 -18.14 -7.78
N ALA A 192 36.93 -18.84 -8.12
CA ALA A 192 36.90 -20.30 -8.06
C ALA A 192 36.08 -20.91 -9.18
N ASP A 193 36.43 -22.11 -9.59
CA ASP A 193 35.61 -22.98 -10.40
C ASP A 193 34.72 -23.81 -9.46
N LEU A 194 33.42 -23.83 -9.76
CA LEU A 194 32.43 -24.63 -9.05
C LEU A 194 31.98 -25.80 -9.93
N HIS A 195 31.93 -27.01 -9.35
CA HIS A 195 31.32 -28.17 -9.96
C HIS A 195 30.32 -28.79 -8.98
N PHE A 196 29.14 -29.09 -9.47
CA PHE A 196 28.11 -29.78 -8.70
C PHE A 196 27.86 -31.15 -9.31
N LEU A 197 27.91 -32.20 -8.46
CA LEU A 197 27.87 -33.59 -8.88
C LEU A 197 26.80 -34.38 -8.09
N ASP A 198 26.05 -35.23 -8.79
CA ASP A 198 25.23 -36.30 -8.20
C ASP A 198 25.91 -37.62 -8.50
N GLY A 199 26.70 -38.12 -7.53
CA GLY A 199 27.64 -39.26 -7.76
C GLY A 199 28.70 -38.88 -8.77
N ASP A 200 28.73 -39.60 -9.91
CA ASP A 200 29.68 -39.32 -11.00
C ASP A 200 29.15 -38.40 -12.10
N THR A 201 27.90 -37.95 -11.96
CA THR A 201 27.24 -37.11 -12.96
C THR A 201 27.43 -35.63 -12.62
N VAL A 202 28.03 -34.86 -13.54
CA VAL A 202 28.11 -33.39 -13.40
C VAL A 202 26.75 -32.79 -13.70
N LEU A 203 26.18 -32.08 -12.73
CA LEU A 203 24.89 -31.38 -12.85
C LEU A 203 25.08 -29.96 -13.45
N SER A 204 26.04 -29.22 -12.90
CA SER A 204 26.37 -27.89 -13.39
C SER A 204 27.82 -27.53 -13.07
N HIS A 205 28.33 -26.51 -13.76
CA HIS A 205 29.64 -25.96 -13.50
C HIS A 205 29.65 -24.44 -13.67
N GLY A 206 30.32 -23.74 -12.76
CA GLY A 206 30.59 -22.31 -12.83
C GLY A 206 32.10 -22.09 -13.01
N HIS A 207 32.48 -21.25 -13.95
CA HIS A 207 33.89 -20.96 -14.23
C HIS A 207 34.24 -19.55 -13.78
N GLU A 208 35.39 -19.39 -13.11
CA GLU A 208 35.90 -18.11 -12.59
C GLU A 208 34.85 -17.32 -11.77
N MET A 209 34.06 -18.01 -10.95
CA MET A 209 33.06 -17.38 -10.12
C MET A 209 33.72 -16.53 -9.02
N GLU A 210 33.28 -15.28 -8.89
CA GLU A 210 33.71 -14.40 -7.82
C GLU A 210 32.79 -14.57 -6.60
N ILE A 211 33.34 -15.00 -5.46
CA ILE A 211 32.59 -15.35 -4.24
C ILE A 211 33.23 -14.66 -3.04
N VAL A 212 32.52 -13.81 -2.35
CA VAL A 212 32.99 -13.21 -1.10
C VAL A 212 32.85 -14.21 0.02
N VAL A 213 33.89 -14.39 0.80
CA VAL A 213 33.92 -15.35 1.93
C VAL A 213 33.00 -14.84 3.04
N ARG A 214 31.86 -15.50 3.19
CA ARG A 214 30.89 -15.27 4.26
C ARG A 214 30.47 -16.58 4.91
N PRO A 215 29.87 -16.56 6.12
CA PRO A 215 29.40 -17.77 6.79
C PRO A 215 28.47 -18.64 5.96
N LYS A 216 27.63 -18.01 5.15
CA LYS A 216 26.62 -18.68 4.32
C LYS A 216 26.78 -18.32 2.84
N LEU A 217 26.73 -19.34 1.98
CA LEU A 217 26.68 -19.18 0.53
C LEU A 217 25.29 -19.57 0.03
N SER A 218 24.59 -18.63 -0.62
CA SER A 218 23.29 -18.84 -1.24
C SER A 218 23.45 -18.97 -2.76
N LEU A 219 22.95 -20.07 -3.28
CA LEU A 219 22.87 -20.39 -4.69
C LEU A 219 21.41 -20.20 -5.16
N ALA A 220 21.17 -20.19 -6.45
CA ALA A 220 19.81 -19.96 -6.97
C ALA A 220 18.78 -21.02 -6.50
N ASP A 221 19.23 -22.24 -6.24
CA ASP A 221 18.41 -23.40 -5.86
C ASP A 221 18.97 -24.20 -4.67
N ALA A 222 19.93 -23.65 -3.91
CA ALA A 222 20.52 -24.31 -2.76
C ALA A 222 21.19 -23.34 -1.79
N GLU A 223 21.48 -23.78 -0.56
CA GLU A 223 22.20 -23.01 0.44
C GLU A 223 23.28 -23.86 1.10
N LEU A 224 24.42 -23.24 1.41
CA LEU A 224 25.53 -23.86 2.12
C LEU A 224 25.88 -23.03 3.35
N ASP A 225 25.64 -23.58 4.52
CA ASP A 225 26.09 -23.01 5.80
C ASP A 225 27.54 -23.40 6.11
N GLY A 226 28.24 -22.50 6.80
CA GLY A 226 29.63 -22.73 7.20
C GLY A 226 30.67 -22.62 6.07
N PHE A 227 30.34 -21.90 5.01
CA PHE A 227 31.21 -21.71 3.86
C PHE A 227 32.56 -21.07 4.23
N ASP A 228 32.57 -20.08 5.13
CA ASP A 228 33.80 -19.45 5.64
C ASP A 228 34.73 -20.44 6.33
N GLY A 229 34.17 -21.36 7.12
CA GLY A 229 34.92 -22.45 7.77
C GLY A 229 35.49 -23.45 6.77
N LEU A 230 34.75 -23.75 5.70
CA LEU A 230 35.13 -24.68 4.65
C LEU A 230 36.34 -24.18 3.86
N VAL A 231 36.42 -22.90 3.55
CA VAL A 231 37.49 -22.29 2.74
C VAL A 231 38.62 -21.70 3.57
N LYS A 232 38.58 -21.76 4.89
CA LYS A 232 39.51 -21.11 5.83
C LYS A 232 40.98 -21.38 5.54
N ASP A 233 41.33 -22.62 5.12
CA ASP A 233 42.71 -23.03 4.85
C ASP A 233 42.99 -23.18 3.35
N ALA A 234 42.03 -22.81 2.49
CA ALA A 234 42.16 -22.93 1.06
C ALA A 234 43.18 -21.93 0.51
N ARG A 235 43.93 -22.36 -0.53
CA ARG A 235 44.87 -21.51 -1.27
C ARG A 235 44.62 -21.68 -2.76
N SER A 236 45.17 -20.79 -3.56
CA SER A 236 45.19 -20.98 -5.00
C SER A 236 45.65 -22.38 -5.40
N GLY A 237 44.86 -23.06 -6.22
CA GLY A 237 45.04 -24.45 -6.63
C GLY A 237 44.42 -25.50 -5.71
N THR A 238 43.87 -25.15 -4.55
CA THR A 238 43.24 -26.09 -3.63
C THR A 238 41.80 -26.39 -4.11
N THR A 239 41.41 -27.67 -4.08
CA THR A 239 40.01 -28.09 -4.27
C THR A 239 39.40 -28.43 -2.92
N VAL A 240 38.27 -27.87 -2.64
CA VAL A 240 37.49 -28.09 -1.42
C VAL A 240 36.15 -28.71 -1.81
N THR A 241 35.72 -29.73 -1.05
CA THR A 241 34.45 -30.43 -1.30
C THR A 241 33.47 -30.19 -0.15
N ALA A 242 32.20 -29.99 -0.48
CA ALA A 242 31.14 -29.88 0.49
C ALA A 242 29.88 -30.56 -0.04
N THR A 243 28.99 -30.91 0.88
CA THR A 243 27.65 -31.38 0.53
C THR A 243 26.66 -30.20 0.60
N VAL A 244 25.90 -30.03 -0.45
CA VAL A 244 24.90 -28.97 -0.58
C VAL A 244 23.56 -29.61 -0.77
N ARG A 245 22.55 -29.18 0.00
CA ARG A 245 21.19 -29.66 -0.14
C ARG A 245 20.41 -28.80 -1.12
N VAL A 246 19.89 -29.44 -2.16
CA VAL A 246 19.05 -28.79 -3.18
C VAL A 246 17.68 -28.44 -2.58
N SER A 247 17.16 -27.29 -2.90
CA SER A 247 15.84 -26.79 -2.46
C SER A 247 14.71 -27.72 -2.90
N ASP A 248 13.67 -27.85 -2.08
CA ASP A 248 12.45 -28.59 -2.42
C ASP A 248 11.68 -27.91 -3.56
N GLU A 249 12.01 -26.67 -3.93
CA GLU A 249 11.42 -25.88 -5.01
C GLU A 249 12.30 -25.82 -6.27
N ALA A 250 13.42 -26.56 -6.31
CA ALA A 250 14.31 -26.56 -7.45
C ALA A 250 13.61 -26.94 -8.77
N ALA A 251 14.17 -26.43 -9.88
CA ALA A 251 13.61 -26.65 -11.22
C ALA A 251 13.52 -28.12 -11.61
N VAL A 252 14.52 -28.91 -11.23
CA VAL A 252 14.62 -30.35 -11.55
C VAL A 252 13.99 -31.16 -10.42
N GLU A 253 12.79 -31.70 -10.68
CA GLU A 253 12.00 -32.46 -9.67
C GLU A 253 12.76 -33.64 -9.07
N GLU A 254 13.58 -34.32 -9.87
CA GLU A 254 14.34 -35.48 -9.45
C GLU A 254 15.45 -35.15 -8.43
N LEU A 255 15.89 -33.90 -8.37
CA LEU A 255 16.96 -33.41 -7.47
C LEU A 255 16.43 -32.69 -6.24
N ARG A 256 15.14 -32.45 -6.13
CA ARG A 256 14.54 -31.75 -4.99
C ARG A 256 14.84 -32.45 -3.67
N GLY A 257 15.34 -31.70 -2.70
CA GLY A 257 15.68 -32.20 -1.37
C GLY A 257 16.85 -33.16 -1.31
N LYS A 258 17.55 -33.46 -2.43
CA LYS A 258 18.73 -34.32 -2.46
C LYS A 258 19.97 -33.57 -2.03
N ASP A 259 20.89 -34.31 -1.49
CA ASP A 259 22.25 -33.87 -1.17
C ASP A 259 23.15 -34.12 -2.38
N VAL A 260 23.77 -33.06 -2.88
CA VAL A 260 24.72 -33.09 -4.00
C VAL A 260 26.10 -32.65 -3.54
N THR A 261 27.13 -33.13 -4.21
CA THR A 261 28.51 -32.77 -3.90
C THR A 261 28.87 -31.49 -4.67
N MET A 262 29.35 -30.49 -3.95
CA MET A 262 29.99 -29.29 -4.51
C MET A 262 31.50 -29.48 -4.44
N GLU A 263 32.18 -29.36 -5.56
CA GLU A 263 33.63 -29.22 -5.64
C GLU A 263 33.98 -27.77 -6.01
N LEU A 264 34.68 -27.08 -5.12
CA LEU A 264 35.15 -25.71 -5.29
C LEU A 264 36.66 -25.73 -5.48
N LYS A 265 37.14 -25.40 -6.67
CA LYS A 265 38.55 -25.24 -6.97
C LYS A 265 38.93 -23.77 -6.91
N VAL A 266 39.70 -23.38 -5.92
CA VAL A 266 40.17 -22.00 -5.75
C VAL A 266 41.25 -21.69 -6.80
N LEU A 267 40.96 -20.70 -7.65
CA LEU A 267 41.89 -20.17 -8.67
C LEU A 267 42.75 -19.05 -8.09
N ASP A 268 42.11 -18.09 -7.45
CA ASP A 268 42.78 -16.92 -6.86
C ASP A 268 42.11 -16.49 -5.56
N VAL A 269 42.86 -15.84 -4.68
CA VAL A 269 42.39 -15.23 -3.44
C VAL A 269 42.72 -13.75 -3.50
N LYS A 270 41.71 -12.91 -3.37
CA LYS A 270 41.91 -11.46 -3.33
C LYS A 270 41.51 -10.94 -1.94
N ARG A 271 42.45 -10.32 -1.25
CA ARG A 271 42.21 -9.73 0.06
C ARG A 271 41.43 -8.42 -0.07
N HIS A 272 40.44 -8.27 0.77
CA HIS A 272 39.71 -7.02 0.87
C HIS A 272 40.50 -6.01 1.70
N GLU A 273 41.23 -5.09 1.04
CA GLU A 273 41.92 -3.99 1.71
C GLU A 273 40.96 -2.84 1.96
N LEU A 274 40.72 -2.56 3.25
CA LEU A 274 39.88 -1.44 3.66
C LEU A 274 40.69 -0.14 3.61
N PRO A 275 40.13 0.97 3.14
CA PRO A 275 40.78 2.26 3.20
C PRO A 275 40.91 2.71 4.66
N THR A 276 42.00 3.39 4.97
CA THR A 276 42.19 4.02 6.27
C THR A 276 41.38 5.32 6.35
N LEU A 277 40.85 5.63 7.53
CA LEU A 277 40.12 6.89 7.76
C LEU A 277 41.08 8.07 7.70
N THR A 278 41.22 8.65 6.51
CA THR A 278 41.98 9.88 6.28
C THR A 278 41.03 11.09 6.25
N PRO A 279 41.51 12.33 6.49
CA PRO A 279 40.66 13.51 6.38
C PRO A 279 39.95 13.63 5.01
N ALA A 280 40.62 13.22 3.92
CA ALA A 280 40.02 13.22 2.60
C ALA A 280 38.87 12.21 2.47
N LEU A 281 39.01 11.02 3.06
CA LEU A 281 37.94 10.02 3.06
C LEU A 281 36.77 10.46 3.95
N LEU A 282 37.04 11.10 5.10
CA LEU A 282 36.02 11.64 5.98
C LEU A 282 35.19 12.72 5.28
N GLU A 283 35.82 13.58 4.48
CA GLU A 283 35.15 14.59 3.67
C GLU A 283 34.26 13.92 2.59
N GLU A 284 34.75 12.87 1.93
CA GLU A 284 34.01 12.11 0.91
C GLU A 284 32.81 11.35 1.50
N LEU A 285 32.95 10.79 2.71
CA LEU A 285 31.90 10.04 3.39
C LEU A 285 30.70 10.89 3.85
N GLY A 286 30.87 12.22 3.95
CA GLY A 286 29.78 13.10 4.35
C GLY A 286 30.22 14.44 4.93
N GLY A 287 31.47 14.87 4.65
CA GLY A 287 32.01 16.14 5.11
C GLY A 287 32.35 16.15 6.60
N PHE A 288 32.78 15.01 7.15
CA PHE A 288 33.15 14.90 8.55
C PHE A 288 34.54 15.47 8.80
N GLU A 289 34.67 16.29 9.84
CA GLU A 289 35.93 16.91 10.21
C GLU A 289 36.83 15.96 11.04
N SER A 290 36.22 14.95 11.70
CA SER A 290 36.93 14.02 12.57
C SER A 290 36.25 12.64 12.56
N GLU A 291 37.03 11.64 12.94
CA GLU A 291 36.56 10.27 13.14
C GLU A 291 35.48 10.18 14.24
N GLU A 292 35.56 11.03 15.25
CA GLU A 292 34.57 11.10 16.32
C GLU A 292 33.20 11.59 15.80
N GLN A 293 33.18 12.58 14.89
CA GLN A 293 31.96 13.03 14.23
C GLN A 293 31.33 11.93 13.35
N LEU A 294 32.14 11.14 12.67
CA LEU A 294 31.68 9.97 11.92
C LEU A 294 31.05 8.93 12.86
N ARG A 295 31.70 8.59 13.98
CA ARG A 295 31.17 7.67 14.99
C ARG A 295 29.83 8.13 15.55
N ASP A 296 29.70 9.41 15.89
CA ASP A 296 28.46 10.00 16.38
C ASP A 296 27.36 9.99 15.32
N ALA A 297 27.71 10.20 14.05
CA ALA A 297 26.76 10.14 12.96
C ALA A 297 26.26 8.70 12.73
N VAL A 298 27.15 7.72 12.72
CA VAL A 298 26.83 6.30 12.59
C VAL A 298 25.98 5.81 13.76
N ARG A 299 26.31 6.20 14.99
CA ARG A 299 25.52 5.88 16.19
C ARG A 299 24.08 6.39 16.04
N ARG A 300 23.91 7.65 15.68
CA ARG A 300 22.59 8.23 15.43
C ARG A 300 21.84 7.53 14.31
N GLN A 301 22.53 7.09 13.27
CA GLN A 301 21.92 6.32 12.18
C GLN A 301 21.42 4.94 12.66
N LEU A 302 22.23 4.23 13.48
CA LEU A 302 21.81 2.94 14.07
C LEU A 302 20.62 3.12 15.02
N GLU A 303 20.61 4.16 15.85
CA GLU A 303 19.48 4.51 16.72
C GLU A 303 18.20 4.80 15.92
N GLN A 304 18.33 5.57 14.84
CA GLN A 304 17.20 5.85 13.93
C GLN A 304 16.69 4.59 13.25
N ARG A 305 17.59 3.70 12.79
CA ARG A 305 17.23 2.41 12.20
C ARG A 305 16.50 1.53 13.20
N LEU A 306 17.01 1.42 14.44
CA LEU A 306 16.34 0.68 15.51
C LEU A 306 14.96 1.28 15.84
N ALA A 307 14.86 2.61 15.95
CA ALA A 307 13.60 3.29 16.21
C ALA A 307 12.57 3.07 15.08
N TRP A 308 13.04 3.01 13.83
CA TRP A 308 12.21 2.70 12.68
C TRP A 308 11.71 1.24 12.73
N HIS A 309 12.59 0.27 12.96
CA HIS A 309 12.23 -1.15 13.11
C HIS A 309 11.25 -1.35 14.25
N ARG A 310 11.48 -0.70 15.40
CA ARG A 310 10.59 -0.72 16.56
C ARG A 310 9.18 -0.23 16.20
N ARG A 311 9.07 0.93 15.59
CA ARG A 311 7.77 1.50 15.18
C ARG A 311 7.06 0.58 14.20
N ARG A 312 7.78 0.07 13.20
CA ARG A 312 7.23 -0.85 12.21
C ARG A 312 6.69 -2.14 12.85
N GLN A 313 7.47 -2.79 13.71
CA GLN A 313 7.05 -4.03 14.39
C GLN A 313 5.89 -3.80 15.35
N VAL A 314 5.90 -2.72 16.12
CA VAL A 314 4.79 -2.35 17.01
C VAL A 314 3.51 -2.16 16.19
N ARG A 315 3.57 -1.38 15.11
CA ARG A 315 2.42 -1.16 14.22
C ARG A 315 1.88 -2.47 13.64
N GLN A 316 2.74 -3.34 13.14
CA GLN A 316 2.34 -4.64 12.59
C GLN A 316 1.65 -5.53 13.64
N GLN A 317 2.15 -5.56 14.87
CA GLN A 317 1.55 -6.33 15.96
C GLN A 317 0.21 -5.75 16.39
N VAL A 318 0.09 -4.41 16.48
CA VAL A 318 -1.19 -3.73 16.76
C VAL A 318 -2.21 -4.09 15.68
N ALA A 319 -1.86 -3.92 14.40
CA ALA A 319 -2.74 -4.25 13.27
C ALA A 319 -3.16 -5.73 13.30
N ALA A 320 -2.21 -6.64 13.53
CA ALA A 320 -2.50 -8.08 13.63
C ALA A 320 -3.42 -8.40 14.81
N ALA A 321 -3.19 -7.81 15.99
CA ALA A 321 -4.00 -8.03 17.17
C ALA A 321 -5.44 -7.48 17.00
N LEU A 322 -5.58 -6.30 16.43
CA LEU A 322 -6.88 -5.69 16.16
C LEU A 322 -7.67 -6.46 15.10
N THR A 323 -7.02 -6.93 14.04
CA THR A 323 -7.69 -7.65 12.95
C THR A 323 -7.95 -9.12 13.25
N ALA A 324 -7.24 -9.73 14.21
CA ALA A 324 -7.42 -11.14 14.58
C ALA A 324 -8.84 -11.48 15.05
N SER A 325 -9.52 -10.53 15.69
CA SER A 325 -10.91 -10.69 16.16
C SER A 325 -11.96 -10.26 15.13
N ALA A 326 -11.55 -9.71 13.98
CA ALA A 326 -12.44 -9.21 12.94
C ALA A 326 -13.04 -10.35 12.10
N GLY A 327 -14.01 -11.08 12.70
CA GLY A 327 -14.70 -12.19 12.04
C GLY A 327 -15.77 -11.80 11.02
N TRP A 328 -16.02 -10.50 10.81
CA TRP A 328 -16.98 -9.99 9.85
C TRP A 328 -16.44 -9.95 8.41
N ASP A 329 -17.35 -10.14 7.46
CA ASP A 329 -17.02 -10.16 6.04
C ASP A 329 -17.09 -8.76 5.43
N LEU A 330 -16.15 -8.48 4.52
CA LEU A 330 -16.14 -7.26 3.72
C LEU A 330 -17.06 -7.40 2.50
N PRO A 331 -17.63 -6.29 1.98
CA PRO A 331 -18.36 -6.30 0.72
C PRO A 331 -17.47 -6.85 -0.39
N PRO A 332 -17.88 -7.92 -1.09
CA PRO A 332 -17.04 -8.52 -2.14
C PRO A 332 -16.71 -7.54 -3.28
N ALA A 333 -17.64 -6.65 -3.61
CA ALA A 333 -17.45 -5.64 -4.65
C ALA A 333 -16.43 -4.59 -4.24
N LEU A 334 -16.48 -4.08 -3.00
CA LEU A 334 -15.48 -3.16 -2.46
C LEU A 334 -14.09 -3.79 -2.46
N LEU A 335 -13.99 -5.02 -1.94
CA LEU A 335 -12.73 -5.76 -1.88
C LEU A 335 -12.12 -5.96 -3.27
N LYS A 336 -12.96 -6.36 -4.25
CA LYS A 336 -12.54 -6.55 -5.64
C LYS A 336 -12.05 -5.23 -6.27
N ARG A 337 -12.79 -4.13 -6.08
CA ARG A 337 -12.39 -2.81 -6.60
C ARG A 337 -11.06 -2.33 -6.01
N GLN A 338 -10.87 -2.48 -4.70
CA GLN A 338 -9.62 -2.07 -4.06
C GLN A 338 -8.46 -2.96 -4.44
N ALA A 339 -8.65 -4.27 -4.47
CA ALA A 339 -7.62 -5.21 -4.93
C ALA A 339 -7.19 -4.93 -6.39
N GLN A 340 -8.14 -4.59 -7.26
CA GLN A 340 -7.84 -4.22 -8.64
C GLN A 340 -7.03 -2.92 -8.72
N ARG A 341 -7.40 -1.89 -7.94
CA ARG A 341 -6.63 -0.63 -7.88
C ARG A 341 -5.20 -0.83 -7.39
N GLU A 342 -5.02 -1.65 -6.35
CA GLU A 342 -3.68 -2.00 -5.84
C GLU A 342 -2.85 -2.73 -6.90
N LEU A 343 -3.47 -3.66 -7.63
CA LEU A 343 -2.81 -4.38 -8.70
C LEU A 343 -2.41 -3.46 -9.86
N GLU A 344 -3.31 -2.57 -10.29
CA GLU A 344 -3.03 -1.57 -11.32
C GLU A 344 -1.89 -0.63 -10.93
N ARG A 345 -1.86 -0.20 -9.64
CA ARG A 345 -0.78 0.61 -9.10
C ARG A 345 0.55 -0.13 -9.13
N ALA A 346 0.57 -1.39 -8.70
CA ALA A 346 1.77 -2.22 -8.72
C ALA A 346 2.30 -2.43 -10.16
N ILE A 347 1.41 -2.68 -11.13
CA ILE A 347 1.78 -2.79 -12.54
C ILE A 347 2.42 -1.49 -13.06
N LEU A 348 1.83 -0.34 -12.72
CA LEU A 348 2.37 0.95 -13.14
C LEU A 348 3.74 1.23 -12.52
N GLU A 349 3.95 0.81 -11.28
CA GLU A 349 5.23 0.95 -10.57
C GLU A 349 6.30 0.06 -11.21
N LEU A 350 5.98 -1.20 -11.50
CA LEU A 350 6.88 -2.11 -12.21
C LEU A 350 7.28 -1.59 -13.60
N ARG A 351 6.31 -1.07 -14.37
CA ARG A 351 6.61 -0.45 -15.66
C ARG A 351 7.54 0.77 -15.55
N ARG A 352 7.34 1.61 -14.53
CA ARG A 352 8.23 2.75 -14.26
C ARG A 352 9.63 2.33 -13.85
N SER A 353 9.75 1.17 -13.22
CA SER A 353 11.03 0.59 -12.82
C SER A 353 11.73 -0.15 -13.97
N GLY A 354 11.15 -0.16 -15.18
CA GLY A 354 11.79 -0.68 -16.38
C GLY A 354 11.65 -2.20 -16.60
N PHE A 355 10.76 -2.87 -15.82
CA PHE A 355 10.47 -4.28 -16.05
C PHE A 355 9.72 -4.50 -17.37
N ASP A 356 10.06 -5.59 -18.07
CA ASP A 356 9.37 -6.00 -19.29
C ASP A 356 7.97 -6.59 -19.00
N ASP A 357 7.17 -6.77 -20.06
CA ASP A 357 5.79 -7.27 -19.92
C ASP A 357 5.73 -8.72 -19.42
N ASP A 358 6.76 -9.55 -19.62
CA ASP A 358 6.80 -10.94 -19.15
C ASP A 358 7.16 -11.02 -17.67
N ALA A 359 8.13 -10.23 -17.23
CA ALA A 359 8.46 -10.08 -15.81
C ALA A 359 7.28 -9.49 -15.04
N ILE A 360 6.61 -8.49 -15.62
CA ILE A 360 5.39 -7.90 -15.03
C ILE A 360 4.30 -8.95 -14.91
N ARG A 361 4.04 -9.78 -15.93
CA ARG A 361 3.02 -10.83 -15.89
C ARG A 361 3.27 -11.86 -14.79
N ARG A 362 4.53 -12.32 -14.63
CA ARG A 362 4.90 -13.27 -13.56
C ARG A 362 4.63 -12.67 -12.18
N HIS A 363 5.13 -11.48 -11.93
CA HIS A 363 4.95 -10.81 -10.64
C HIS A 363 3.48 -10.45 -10.36
N VAL A 364 2.72 -10.06 -11.37
CA VAL A 364 1.27 -9.80 -11.27
C VAL A 364 0.49 -11.07 -10.90
N ASN A 365 0.87 -12.24 -11.41
CA ASN A 365 0.23 -13.49 -11.03
C ASN A 365 0.49 -13.86 -9.56
N GLU A 366 1.69 -13.63 -9.06
CA GLU A 366 2.03 -13.78 -7.64
C GLU A 366 1.25 -12.77 -6.77
N LEU A 367 1.24 -11.50 -7.17
CA LEU A 367 0.45 -10.47 -6.48
C LEU A 367 -1.06 -10.80 -6.46
N ARG A 368 -1.61 -11.33 -7.54
CA ARG A 368 -3.03 -11.71 -7.60
C ARG A 368 -3.42 -12.75 -6.56
N GLN A 369 -2.51 -13.65 -6.19
CA GLN A 369 -2.77 -14.67 -5.16
C GLN A 369 -2.86 -14.07 -3.76
N THR A 370 -2.11 -13.00 -3.49
CA THR A 370 -2.00 -12.39 -2.16
C THR A 370 -2.79 -11.11 -2.00
N VAL A 371 -3.08 -10.37 -3.11
CA VAL A 371 -3.68 -9.04 -3.07
C VAL A 371 -5.05 -9.01 -2.41
N MET A 372 -5.88 -10.02 -2.62
CA MET A 372 -7.21 -10.07 -2.00
C MET A 372 -7.12 -10.19 -0.47
N ALA A 373 -6.23 -11.06 0.03
CA ALA A 373 -6.04 -11.26 1.47
C ALA A 373 -5.37 -10.04 2.13
N SER A 374 -4.38 -9.45 1.50
CA SER A 374 -3.71 -8.25 2.01
C SER A 374 -4.63 -7.03 2.00
N THR A 375 -5.40 -6.83 0.93
CA THR A 375 -6.40 -5.75 0.85
C THR A 375 -7.52 -5.94 1.87
N ALA A 376 -8.00 -7.17 2.06
CA ALA A 376 -9.01 -7.46 3.09
C ALA A 376 -8.51 -7.10 4.49
N ARG A 377 -7.26 -7.44 4.79
CA ARG A 377 -6.64 -7.10 6.08
C ARG A 377 -6.50 -5.58 6.25
N ALA A 378 -6.00 -4.89 5.24
CA ALA A 378 -5.85 -3.43 5.26
C ALA A 378 -7.18 -2.69 5.44
N LEU A 379 -8.24 -3.13 4.76
CA LEU A 379 -9.58 -2.56 4.92
C LEU A 379 -10.16 -2.81 6.32
N LYS A 380 -9.97 -4.02 6.86
CA LYS A 380 -10.41 -4.32 8.24
C LYS A 380 -9.66 -3.46 9.26
N GLU A 381 -8.36 -3.31 9.11
CA GLU A 381 -7.54 -2.42 9.94
C GLU A 381 -8.06 -0.98 9.88
N HIS A 382 -8.29 -0.47 8.67
CA HIS A 382 -8.82 0.89 8.47
C HIS A 382 -10.15 1.12 9.20
N PHE A 383 -11.14 0.25 9.01
CA PHE A 383 -12.44 0.40 9.68
C PHE A 383 -12.37 0.30 11.20
N ILE A 384 -11.50 -0.58 11.73
CA ILE A 384 -11.31 -0.71 13.18
C ILE A 384 -10.66 0.57 13.74
N LEU A 385 -9.62 1.08 13.10
CA LEU A 385 -8.94 2.30 13.53
C LEU A 385 -9.88 3.52 13.43
N GLU A 386 -10.66 3.64 12.35
CA GLU A 386 -11.65 4.68 12.20
C GLU A 386 -12.70 4.65 13.32
N ARG A 387 -13.21 3.45 13.66
CA ARG A 387 -14.18 3.29 14.74
C ARG A 387 -13.60 3.63 16.11
N ILE A 388 -12.35 3.25 16.39
CA ILE A 388 -11.66 3.67 17.62
C ILE A 388 -11.51 5.19 17.66
N ALA A 389 -11.15 5.82 16.52
CA ALA A 389 -11.01 7.26 16.45
C ALA A 389 -12.32 8.01 16.73
N GLU A 390 -13.44 7.49 16.22
CA GLU A 390 -14.78 8.04 16.49
C GLU A 390 -15.15 7.90 17.98
N ASP A 391 -15.00 6.71 18.55
CA ASP A 391 -15.34 6.44 19.95
C ASP A 391 -14.51 7.25 20.96
N GLU A 392 -13.22 7.45 20.67
CA GLU A 392 -12.30 8.24 21.50
C GLU A 392 -12.23 9.72 21.07
N SER A 393 -13.06 10.14 20.08
CA SER A 393 -13.16 11.51 19.58
C SER A 393 -11.80 12.09 19.12
N ILE A 394 -11.01 11.30 18.42
CA ILE A 394 -9.73 11.72 17.86
C ILE A 394 -9.98 12.66 16.67
N ALA A 395 -9.53 13.90 16.78
CA ALA A 395 -9.64 14.90 15.73
C ALA A 395 -8.27 15.30 15.18
N ASP A 396 -8.27 15.67 13.91
CA ASP A 396 -7.14 16.29 13.24
C ASP A 396 -7.03 17.79 13.60
N THR A 397 -5.80 18.29 13.65
CA THR A 397 -5.52 19.70 13.91
C THR A 397 -4.61 20.28 12.81
N SER A 398 -4.60 21.60 12.64
CA SER A 398 -3.71 22.25 11.67
C SER A 398 -2.22 21.93 11.92
N ALA A 399 -1.84 21.73 13.18
CA ALA A 399 -0.47 21.37 13.55
C ALA A 399 -0.08 19.97 13.05
N ASP A 400 -1.01 19.01 13.06
CA ASP A 400 -0.79 17.66 12.54
C ASP A 400 -0.49 17.69 11.04
N TYR A 401 -1.25 18.49 10.27
CA TYR A 401 -0.99 18.69 8.84
C TYR A 401 0.38 19.33 8.58
N ASP A 402 0.75 20.33 9.38
CA ASP A 402 2.05 20.99 9.23
C ASP A 402 3.22 20.06 9.55
N GLU A 403 3.04 19.13 10.48
CA GLU A 403 4.03 18.10 10.82
C GLU A 403 4.20 17.10 9.69
N GLU A 404 3.09 16.55 9.19
CA GLU A 404 3.10 15.55 8.14
C GLU A 404 3.63 16.12 6.81
N ILE A 405 3.20 17.33 6.44
CA ILE A 405 3.69 18.04 5.25
C ILE A 405 5.20 18.32 5.37
N ARG A 406 5.70 18.66 6.56
CA ARG A 406 7.15 18.81 6.78
C ARG A 406 7.90 17.51 6.62
N ALA A 407 7.35 16.40 7.13
CA ALA A 407 7.95 15.07 6.95
C ALA A 407 8.04 14.67 5.48
N ILE A 408 6.96 14.86 4.71
CA ILE A 408 6.94 14.62 3.26
C ILE A 408 7.94 15.54 2.53
N ALA A 409 8.02 16.81 2.92
CA ALA A 409 8.92 17.78 2.32
C ALA A 409 10.40 17.41 2.50
N VAL A 410 10.78 16.94 3.69
CA VAL A 410 12.14 16.45 3.98
C VAL A 410 12.45 15.21 3.12
N GLN A 411 11.51 14.27 3.00
CA GLN A 411 11.70 13.05 2.22
C GLN A 411 11.80 13.31 0.71
N SER A 412 11.00 14.26 0.19
CA SER A 412 10.97 14.59 -1.25
C SER A 412 12.00 15.65 -1.67
N GLY A 413 12.70 16.28 -0.72
CA GLY A 413 13.61 17.38 -0.99
C GLY A 413 12.90 18.66 -1.47
N GLU A 414 11.58 18.77 -1.25
CA GLU A 414 10.77 19.93 -1.65
C GLU A 414 10.48 20.87 -0.47
N SER A 415 10.04 22.09 -0.76
CA SER A 415 9.59 22.98 0.30
C SER A 415 8.18 22.60 0.80
N PRO A 416 7.88 22.73 2.12
CA PRO A 416 6.57 22.41 2.67
C PRO A 416 5.40 23.11 1.98
N ARG A 417 5.61 24.37 1.52
CA ARG A 417 4.60 25.14 0.77
C ARG A 417 4.26 24.47 -0.58
N ARG A 418 5.29 23.95 -1.26
CA ARG A 418 5.10 23.28 -2.57
C ARG A 418 4.39 21.94 -2.41
N VAL A 419 4.75 21.17 -1.38
CA VAL A 419 4.09 19.92 -1.04
C VAL A 419 2.61 20.16 -0.73
N ARG A 420 2.27 21.13 0.13
CA ARG A 420 0.89 21.49 0.45
C ARG A 420 0.08 21.84 -0.81
N ALA A 421 0.59 22.77 -1.61
CA ALA A 421 -0.08 23.17 -2.86
C ALA A 421 -0.26 22.01 -3.86
N SER A 422 0.66 21.04 -3.86
CA SER A 422 0.53 19.82 -4.68
C SER A 422 -0.57 18.90 -4.17
N LEU A 423 -0.66 18.69 -2.86
CA LEU A 423 -1.70 17.87 -2.21
C LEU A 423 -3.10 18.47 -2.43
N GLU A 424 -3.24 19.79 -2.23
CA GLU A 424 -4.50 20.51 -2.46
C GLU A 424 -4.98 20.41 -3.92
N ARG A 425 -4.08 20.65 -4.89
CA ARG A 425 -4.41 20.53 -6.31
C ARG A 425 -4.81 19.14 -6.76
N ARG A 426 -4.28 18.10 -6.10
CA ARG A 426 -4.57 16.70 -6.39
C ARG A 426 -5.79 16.17 -5.62
N GLY A 427 -6.39 16.97 -4.74
CA GLY A 427 -7.47 16.52 -3.86
C GLY A 427 -7.06 15.44 -2.85
N LEU A 428 -5.78 15.43 -2.43
CA LEU A 428 -5.23 14.42 -1.53
C LEU A 428 -5.25 14.83 -0.04
N MET A 429 -5.87 15.96 0.29
CA MET A 429 -5.96 16.43 1.68
C MET A 429 -6.77 15.49 2.56
N ASP A 430 -7.84 14.89 2.03
CA ASP A 430 -8.65 13.90 2.77
C ASP A 430 -7.87 12.61 3.03
N VAL A 431 -7.03 12.18 2.08
CA VAL A 431 -6.14 11.04 2.27
C VAL A 431 -5.13 11.33 3.38
N LEU A 432 -4.54 12.53 3.38
CA LEU A 432 -3.63 12.96 4.43
C LEU A 432 -4.31 13.03 5.80
N ARG A 433 -5.54 13.52 5.85
CA ARG A 433 -6.38 13.52 7.06
C ARG A 433 -6.55 12.11 7.63
N ASN A 434 -6.93 11.17 6.80
CA ASN A 434 -7.11 9.78 7.22
C ASN A 434 -5.80 9.19 7.76
N GLN A 435 -4.67 9.45 7.12
CA GLN A 435 -3.34 9.02 7.61
C GLN A 435 -3.01 9.61 8.98
N ILE A 436 -3.32 10.90 9.20
CA ILE A 436 -3.12 11.57 10.49
C ILE A 436 -3.99 10.91 11.58
N ILE A 437 -5.27 10.68 11.30
CA ILE A 437 -6.19 10.04 12.25
C ILE A 437 -5.73 8.62 12.58
N GLU A 438 -5.40 7.82 11.57
CA GLU A 438 -4.86 6.46 11.76
C GLU A 438 -3.60 6.45 12.62
N ARG A 439 -2.64 7.34 12.35
CA ARG A 439 -1.42 7.47 13.14
C ARG A 439 -1.74 7.80 14.59
N LYS A 440 -2.58 8.81 14.85
CA LYS A 440 -2.98 9.22 16.21
C LYS A 440 -3.71 8.08 16.95
N THR A 441 -4.52 7.32 16.24
CA THR A 441 -5.23 6.17 16.80
C THR A 441 -4.27 5.05 17.18
N ILE A 442 -3.30 4.74 16.32
CA ILE A 442 -2.26 3.75 16.63
C ILE A 442 -1.40 4.21 17.81
N ASP A 443 -1.08 5.49 17.89
CA ASP A 443 -0.33 6.06 19.02
C ASP A 443 -1.15 5.95 20.32
N LEU A 444 -2.46 6.18 20.28
CA LEU A 444 -3.36 5.98 21.43
C LEU A 444 -3.39 4.50 21.84
N VAL A 445 -3.61 3.58 20.92
CA VAL A 445 -3.60 2.13 21.19
C VAL A 445 -2.28 1.70 21.79
N THR A 446 -1.18 2.19 21.24
CA THR A 446 0.18 1.90 21.70
C THR A 446 0.43 2.45 23.12
N SER A 447 -0.12 3.61 23.44
CA SER A 447 0.00 4.19 24.81
C SER A 447 -0.68 3.35 25.89
N HIS A 448 -1.71 2.58 25.52
CA HIS A 448 -2.43 1.68 26.42
C HIS A 448 -1.93 0.23 26.35
N ALA A 449 -0.94 -0.06 25.50
CA ALA A 449 -0.38 -1.40 25.34
C ALA A 449 0.58 -1.77 26.47
N THR A 450 0.67 -3.07 26.75
CA THR A 450 1.68 -3.64 27.65
C THR A 450 2.86 -4.14 26.81
N PHE A 451 4.04 -3.54 27.02
CA PHE A 451 5.22 -3.91 26.26
C PHE A 451 6.00 -5.04 26.93
N GLN A 452 6.42 -5.98 26.10
CA GLN A 452 7.41 -7.00 26.44
C GLN A 452 8.67 -6.70 25.64
N ASP A 453 9.75 -6.29 26.33
CA ASP A 453 11.00 -6.01 25.69
C ASP A 453 11.67 -7.32 25.26
N VAL A 454 12.03 -7.41 23.98
CA VAL A 454 12.74 -8.55 23.39
C VAL A 454 14.06 -8.06 22.80
N PRO A 455 15.14 -8.85 22.92
CA PRO A 455 16.43 -8.48 22.33
C PRO A 455 16.26 -8.34 20.80
N PHE A 456 16.92 -7.34 20.24
CA PHE A 456 16.98 -7.09 18.81
C PHE A 456 18.41 -7.23 18.32
N GLU A 457 18.60 -7.95 17.26
CA GLU A 457 19.88 -8.02 16.55
C GLU A 457 19.72 -7.44 15.16
N PHE A 458 20.68 -6.61 14.75
CA PHE A 458 20.73 -6.14 13.37
C PHE A 458 21.04 -7.33 12.47
N GLU A 459 20.36 -7.40 11.32
CA GLU A 459 20.70 -8.39 10.31
C GLU A 459 22.14 -8.19 9.88
N LYS A 460 22.94 -9.22 10.06
CA LYS A 460 24.32 -9.26 9.58
C LYS A 460 24.32 -9.67 8.12
N ALA A 461 25.22 -9.10 7.35
CA ALA A 461 25.43 -9.53 5.97
C ALA A 461 26.26 -10.82 5.95
N ASP A 462 25.71 -11.90 6.52
CA ASP A 462 26.40 -13.18 6.71
C ASP A 462 26.23 -14.11 5.50
N THR A 463 25.42 -13.71 4.51
CA THR A 463 25.13 -14.51 3.30
C THR A 463 25.75 -13.86 2.08
N GLU A 464 26.47 -14.65 1.29
CA GLU A 464 26.87 -14.31 -0.06
C GLU A 464 25.95 -15.02 -1.03
N ALA A 465 25.36 -14.27 -1.95
CA ALA A 465 24.46 -14.81 -2.98
C ALA A 465 25.14 -14.78 -4.33
N ILE A 466 25.18 -15.93 -5.00
CA ILE A 466 25.68 -16.03 -6.37
C ILE A 466 24.57 -16.54 -7.29
N ASP A 467 24.51 -15.95 -8.50
CA ASP A 467 23.53 -16.34 -9.52
C ASP A 467 24.02 -17.57 -10.28
N HIS A 468 24.03 -18.71 -9.58
CA HIS A 468 24.36 -20.01 -10.13
C HIS A 468 23.43 -21.09 -9.57
N ALA A 469 22.88 -21.93 -10.46
CA ALA A 469 22.01 -23.04 -10.08
C ALA A 469 22.78 -24.36 -10.00
N VAL A 470 22.61 -25.07 -8.90
CA VAL A 470 23.17 -26.41 -8.69
C VAL A 470 22.66 -27.40 -9.74
N CYS A 471 21.37 -27.33 -10.06
CA CYS A 471 20.72 -28.22 -11.04
C CYS A 471 20.95 -27.83 -12.51
N GLY A 472 21.78 -26.81 -12.79
CA GLY A 472 22.14 -26.40 -14.16
C GLY A 472 21.05 -25.66 -14.93
N SER A 473 19.83 -25.53 -14.38
CA SER A 473 18.75 -24.72 -14.93
C SER A 473 17.96 -24.05 -13.82
N VAL A 474 17.75 -22.74 -13.95
CA VAL A 474 16.88 -21.97 -13.06
C VAL A 474 15.53 -21.82 -13.75
N VAL A 475 14.43 -22.13 -13.07
CA VAL A 475 13.08 -21.83 -13.58
C VAL A 475 12.94 -20.33 -13.67
N GLY A 476 13.00 -19.79 -14.89
CA GLY A 476 12.79 -18.37 -15.16
C GLY A 476 14.02 -17.48 -15.08
N ALA A 477 15.23 -18.02 -15.19
CA ALA A 477 16.44 -17.24 -15.46
C ALA A 477 16.45 -16.73 -16.93
N GLU A 478 15.50 -15.89 -17.27
CA GLU A 478 15.79 -14.83 -18.23
C GLU A 478 16.40 -13.70 -17.38
N GLU A 479 17.55 -13.21 -17.84
CA GLU A 479 18.34 -12.16 -17.20
C GLU A 479 17.44 -11.09 -16.57
N ILE A 480 17.57 -10.89 -15.25
CA ILE A 480 16.98 -9.72 -14.61
C ILE A 480 17.64 -8.53 -15.31
N PRO A 481 16.92 -7.71 -16.09
CA PRO A 481 17.55 -6.61 -16.81
C PRO A 481 18.16 -5.68 -15.75
N THR A 482 19.47 -5.60 -15.71
CA THR A 482 20.16 -4.56 -14.95
C THR A 482 19.58 -3.23 -15.43
N ALA A 483 19.06 -2.43 -14.50
CA ALA A 483 18.51 -1.12 -14.80
C ALA A 483 19.58 -0.29 -15.51
N THR A 484 19.49 -0.21 -16.83
CA THR A 484 20.30 0.71 -17.61
C THR A 484 19.83 2.09 -17.24
N VAL A 485 20.70 2.84 -16.56
CA VAL A 485 20.51 4.28 -16.35
C VAL A 485 20.24 4.87 -17.74
N ALA A 486 19.02 5.39 -17.95
CA ALA A 486 18.67 6.03 -19.19
C ALA A 486 19.70 7.13 -19.48
N GLU A 487 20.40 7.03 -20.60
CA GLU A 487 21.29 8.10 -21.03
C GLU A 487 20.53 9.43 -21.03
N PRO A 488 21.13 10.50 -20.50
CA PRO A 488 20.49 11.81 -20.48
C PRO A 488 20.21 12.21 -21.93
N LEU A 489 18.95 12.50 -22.24
CA LEU A 489 18.52 13.00 -23.55
C LEU A 489 19.42 14.17 -23.98
N PRO A 490 19.95 14.19 -25.22
CA PRO A 490 20.78 15.26 -25.68
C PRO A 490 20.02 16.58 -25.60
N ALA A 491 20.64 17.59 -24.97
CA ALA A 491 20.08 18.90 -24.76
C ALA A 491 19.62 19.48 -26.11
N GLY A 492 18.29 19.47 -26.35
CA GLY A 492 17.66 20.04 -27.51
C GLY A 492 17.96 21.55 -27.56
N ARG A 493 18.53 22.01 -28.66
CA ARG A 493 18.66 23.43 -28.99
C ARG A 493 17.29 24.10 -28.86
N ARG A 494 17.18 25.07 -27.99
CA ARG A 494 16.04 26.00 -28.00
C ARG A 494 16.07 26.85 -29.25
N PRO A 495 14.92 27.12 -29.87
CA PRO A 495 14.80 28.11 -30.93
C PRO A 495 14.99 29.52 -30.41
#